data_ebd7dec41586f872658e814e02a0706b
#
_entry.id   ebd7dec41586f872658e814e02a0706b
#
_cell.length_a   1.000
_cell.length_b   1.000
_cell.length_c   1.000
_cell.angle_alpha   90.00
_cell.angle_beta   90.00
_cell.angle_gamma   90.00
#
_symmetry.space_group_name_H-M   'P 1'
#
loop_
_entity.id
_entity.type
_entity.pdbx_description
1 polymer ?
#
loop_
_entity_poly.entity_id
_entity_poly.type
_entity_poly.pdbx_seq_one_letter_code
_entity_poly.pdbx_strand_id
1 'polypeptide(L)'
;MTRANPLPNLWLISDARNDAALEAALARLPHGSALVFRHYHLDHAARRTRFDELAAAARAEGHLVILSGSVELAQAWGADGIYGSPESLGAPSPFLRFATAHDAREIALANAAKADGVFLSPVFPTRSHPGGQCLGAATFHDLAAQAEMPVIALGGMTAERAKMLDWPRWAAIDGLS
;
A
#
# COMPACT_ATOMS: atom_id res chain seq x y z
N MET A 1 -1.40 -22.92 1.36
CA MET A 1 0.08 -22.81 1.29
C MET A 1 0.49 -21.46 1.83
N THR A 2 1.19 -21.43 2.92
CA THR A 2 1.79 -20.23 3.49
C THR A 2 2.85 -19.74 2.51
N ARG A 3 2.68 -18.55 1.92
CA ARG A 3 3.73 -17.93 1.10
C ARG A 3 4.97 -17.75 1.99
N ALA A 4 6.08 -18.33 1.59
CA ALA A 4 7.30 -18.45 2.39
C ALA A 4 8.11 -17.16 2.58
N ASN A 5 7.59 -16.01 2.17
CA ASN A 5 8.28 -14.73 2.30
C ASN A 5 7.40 -13.73 3.06
N PRO A 6 7.87 -13.17 4.19
CA PRO A 6 7.09 -12.18 4.93
C PRO A 6 6.86 -10.93 4.06
N LEU A 7 5.71 -10.29 4.24
CA LEU A 7 5.43 -9.04 3.54
C LEU A 7 6.45 -7.95 3.88
N PRO A 8 6.76 -7.06 2.91
CA PRO A 8 7.66 -5.93 3.16
C PRO A 8 7.23 -5.08 4.36
N ASN A 9 8.21 -4.44 5.00
CA ASN A 9 7.94 -3.47 6.05
C ASN A 9 7.68 -2.06 5.49
N LEU A 10 8.33 -1.69 4.40
CA LEU A 10 8.20 -0.34 3.81
C LEU A 10 7.46 -0.38 2.48
N TRP A 11 6.48 0.49 2.34
CA TRP A 11 5.58 0.58 1.18
C TRP A 11 5.52 2.01 0.67
N LEU A 12 6.13 2.27 -0.48
CA LEU A 12 6.06 3.56 -1.16
C LEU A 12 4.76 3.62 -1.98
N ILE A 13 3.94 4.64 -1.72
CA ILE A 13 2.70 4.85 -2.48
C ILE A 13 2.91 5.98 -3.48
N SER A 14 2.61 5.71 -4.75
CA SER A 14 2.72 6.70 -5.81
C SER A 14 1.52 7.66 -5.84
N ASP A 15 1.81 8.92 -6.13
CA ASP A 15 0.84 10.00 -6.23
C ASP A 15 1.37 11.07 -7.18
N ALA A 16 0.51 11.96 -7.69
CA ALA A 16 0.95 13.07 -8.54
C ALA A 16 2.00 13.95 -7.86
N ARG A 17 1.89 14.15 -6.54
CA ARG A 17 2.75 15.05 -5.77
C ARG A 17 4.16 14.53 -5.52
N ASN A 18 4.39 13.21 -5.61
CA ASN A 18 5.72 12.62 -5.43
C ASN A 18 6.29 11.99 -6.72
N ASP A 19 5.60 12.12 -7.84
CA ASP A 19 5.96 11.46 -9.09
C ASP A 19 7.41 11.69 -9.51
N ALA A 20 7.88 12.92 -9.44
CA ALA A 20 9.26 13.26 -9.84
C ALA A 20 10.35 12.69 -8.90
N ALA A 21 9.99 12.21 -7.71
CA ALA A 21 10.93 11.69 -6.73
C ALA A 21 10.93 10.15 -6.65
N LEU A 22 10.02 9.46 -7.34
CA LEU A 22 9.75 8.04 -7.13
C LEU A 22 10.94 7.13 -7.47
N GLU A 23 11.65 7.36 -8.58
CA GLU A 23 12.81 6.54 -8.93
C GLU A 23 13.92 6.66 -7.89
N ALA A 24 14.20 7.88 -7.44
CA ALA A 24 15.21 8.12 -6.41
C ALA A 24 14.77 7.54 -5.05
N ALA A 25 13.48 7.59 -4.73
CA ALA A 25 12.93 7.00 -3.52
C ALA A 25 13.05 5.46 -3.55
N LEU A 26 12.68 4.83 -4.66
CA LEU A 26 12.81 3.37 -4.84
C LEU A 26 14.26 2.90 -4.67
N ALA A 27 15.22 3.63 -5.24
CA ALA A 27 16.64 3.30 -5.12
C ALA A 27 17.18 3.44 -3.67
N ARG A 28 16.55 4.27 -2.84
CA ARG A 28 16.95 4.47 -1.43
C ARG A 28 16.29 3.48 -0.46
N LEU A 29 15.15 2.89 -0.83
CA LEU A 29 14.47 1.94 0.03
C LEU A 29 15.28 0.65 0.21
N PRO A 30 15.20 0.01 1.38
CA PRO A 30 15.79 -1.31 1.57
C PRO A 30 15.29 -2.31 0.54
N HIS A 31 16.16 -3.17 0.04
CA HIS A 31 15.79 -4.28 -0.84
C HIS A 31 14.58 -5.05 -0.29
N GLY A 32 13.67 -5.44 -1.17
CA GLY A 32 12.47 -6.17 -0.78
C GLY A 32 11.38 -5.30 -0.15
N SER A 33 11.41 -3.98 -0.35
CA SER A 33 10.29 -3.07 -0.05
C SER A 33 9.15 -3.25 -1.08
N ALA A 34 8.17 -2.37 -1.11
CA ALA A 34 7.07 -2.44 -2.08
C ALA A 34 6.72 -1.06 -2.65
N LEU A 35 6.28 -1.07 -3.90
CA LEU A 35 5.64 0.06 -4.56
C LEU A 35 4.15 -0.23 -4.71
N VAL A 36 3.29 0.69 -4.27
CA VAL A 36 1.87 0.73 -4.62
C VAL A 36 1.66 1.80 -5.67
N PHE A 37 1.39 1.38 -6.90
CA PHE A 37 1.21 2.29 -8.03
C PHE A 37 -0.26 2.70 -8.16
N ARG A 38 -0.53 4.00 -8.01
CA ARG A 38 -1.87 4.59 -8.13
C ARG A 38 -2.00 5.47 -9.37
N HIS A 39 -1.38 6.63 -9.43
CA HIS A 39 -1.35 7.56 -10.56
C HIS A 39 -2.72 7.79 -11.22
N TYR A 40 -3.75 8.04 -10.42
CA TYR A 40 -5.13 8.24 -10.91
C TYR A 40 -5.32 9.48 -11.79
N HIS A 41 -4.38 10.42 -11.73
CA HIS A 41 -4.40 11.66 -12.50
C HIS A 41 -4.01 11.47 -13.97
N LEU A 42 -3.45 10.35 -14.35
CA LEU A 42 -3.05 10.03 -15.71
C LEU A 42 -4.14 9.28 -16.47
N ASP A 43 -4.25 9.52 -17.78
CA ASP A 43 -5.06 8.67 -18.65
C ASP A 43 -4.46 7.25 -18.76
N HIS A 44 -5.20 6.33 -19.34
CA HIS A 44 -4.81 4.92 -19.39
C HIS A 44 -3.46 4.68 -20.07
N ALA A 45 -3.17 5.36 -21.19
CA ALA A 45 -1.93 5.17 -21.95
C ALA A 45 -0.71 5.74 -21.19
N ALA A 46 -0.82 6.97 -20.69
CA ALA A 46 0.22 7.60 -19.88
C ALA A 46 0.45 6.86 -18.57
N ARG A 47 -0.63 6.38 -17.93
CA ARG A 47 -0.57 5.60 -16.70
C ARG A 47 0.13 4.26 -16.93
N ARG A 48 -0.10 3.59 -18.06
CA ARG A 48 0.60 2.36 -18.42
C ARG A 48 2.09 2.62 -18.63
N THR A 49 2.46 3.64 -19.40
CA THR A 49 3.87 4.00 -19.63
C THR A 49 4.58 4.27 -18.31
N ARG A 50 3.97 5.07 -17.43
CA ARG A 50 4.57 5.40 -16.13
C ARG A 50 4.66 4.18 -15.21
N PHE A 51 3.69 3.28 -15.27
CA PHE A 51 3.76 2.00 -14.56
C PHE A 51 4.98 1.18 -14.99
N ASP A 52 5.21 1.05 -16.29
CA ASP A 52 6.31 0.25 -16.83
C ASP A 52 7.68 0.80 -16.37
N GLU A 53 7.85 2.13 -16.38
CA GLU A 53 9.06 2.80 -15.90
C GLU A 53 9.31 2.52 -14.41
N LEU A 54 8.31 2.76 -13.57
CA LEU A 54 8.44 2.59 -12.12
C LEU A 54 8.52 1.11 -11.72
N ALA A 55 7.82 0.22 -12.41
CA ALA A 55 7.93 -1.22 -12.18
C ALA A 55 9.34 -1.73 -12.50
N ALA A 56 9.96 -1.25 -13.57
CA ALA A 56 11.36 -1.59 -13.88
C ALA A 56 12.31 -1.11 -12.79
N ALA A 57 12.17 0.14 -12.33
CA ALA A 57 12.98 0.69 -11.25
C ALA A 57 12.79 -0.08 -9.93
N ALA A 58 11.54 -0.39 -9.56
CA ALA A 58 11.23 -1.15 -8.35
C ALA A 58 11.81 -2.58 -8.40
N ARG A 59 11.69 -3.25 -9.53
CA ARG A 59 12.21 -4.63 -9.70
C ARG A 59 13.72 -4.70 -9.68
N ALA A 60 14.42 -3.67 -10.17
CA ALA A 60 15.87 -3.59 -10.09
C ALA A 60 16.37 -3.65 -8.63
N GLU A 61 15.56 -3.16 -7.68
CA GLU A 61 15.84 -3.19 -6.25
C GLU A 61 15.14 -4.37 -5.52
N GLY A 62 14.53 -5.29 -6.25
CA GLY A 62 13.84 -6.45 -5.67
C GLY A 62 12.54 -6.11 -4.95
N HIS A 63 11.92 -4.97 -5.25
CA HIS A 63 10.65 -4.55 -4.64
C HIS A 63 9.45 -5.23 -5.27
N LEU A 64 8.41 -5.46 -4.47
CA LEU A 64 7.09 -5.83 -4.98
C LEU A 64 6.43 -4.64 -5.69
N VAL A 65 5.69 -4.93 -6.75
CA VAL A 65 4.93 -3.93 -7.52
C VAL A 65 3.44 -4.26 -7.44
N ILE A 66 2.70 -3.43 -6.72
CA ILE A 66 1.27 -3.58 -6.48
C ILE A 66 0.52 -2.50 -7.26
N LEU A 67 -0.49 -2.92 -8.02
CA LEU A 67 -1.29 -2.02 -8.85
C LEU A 67 -2.62 -1.68 -8.17
N SER A 68 -2.95 -0.40 -8.08
CA SER A 68 -4.31 0.02 -7.76
C SER A 68 -5.19 -0.17 -8.99
N GLY A 69 -5.93 -1.27 -9.02
CA GLY A 69 -6.76 -1.66 -10.16
C GLY A 69 -7.30 -3.08 -10.01
N SER A 70 -7.92 -3.59 -11.07
CA SER A 70 -8.46 -4.95 -11.08
C SER A 70 -7.38 -6.02 -11.24
N VAL A 71 -7.72 -7.27 -10.95
CA VAL A 71 -6.84 -8.43 -11.17
C VAL A 71 -6.47 -8.57 -12.65
N GLU A 72 -7.43 -8.35 -13.54
CA GLU A 72 -7.22 -8.43 -15.00
C GLU A 72 -6.22 -7.38 -15.47
N LEU A 73 -6.33 -6.14 -14.95
CA LEU A 73 -5.39 -5.07 -15.26
C LEU A 73 -4.00 -5.38 -14.72
N ALA A 74 -3.91 -5.85 -13.48
CA ALA A 74 -2.65 -6.24 -12.84
C ALA A 74 -1.96 -7.37 -13.62
N GLN A 75 -2.73 -8.34 -14.08
CA GLN A 75 -2.24 -9.43 -14.92
C GLN A 75 -1.71 -8.91 -16.25
N ALA A 76 -2.47 -8.05 -16.92
CA ALA A 76 -2.09 -7.47 -18.22
C ALA A 76 -0.85 -6.58 -18.11
N TRP A 77 -0.65 -5.93 -16.98
CA TRP A 77 0.50 -5.04 -16.73
C TRP A 77 1.69 -5.75 -16.06
N GLY A 78 1.50 -6.99 -15.61
CA GLY A 78 2.55 -7.77 -14.96
C GLY A 78 2.85 -7.32 -13.54
N ALA A 79 1.87 -6.78 -12.81
CA ALA A 79 2.02 -6.47 -11.39
C ALA A 79 2.03 -7.75 -10.54
N ASP A 80 2.56 -7.67 -9.32
CA ASP A 80 2.60 -8.80 -8.37
C ASP A 80 1.32 -8.94 -7.56
N GLY A 81 0.49 -7.89 -7.52
CA GLY A 81 -0.75 -7.87 -6.78
C GLY A 81 -1.58 -6.61 -7.03
N ILE A 82 -2.70 -6.53 -6.34
CA ILE A 82 -3.65 -5.43 -6.43
C ILE A 82 -3.86 -4.73 -5.07
N TYR A 83 -4.30 -3.49 -5.14
CA TYR A 83 -4.62 -2.61 -4.02
C TYR A 83 -5.97 -1.94 -4.27
N GLY A 84 -6.86 -2.00 -3.31
CA GLY A 84 -8.17 -1.37 -3.42
C GLY A 84 -9.07 -1.58 -2.21
N SER A 85 -10.33 -1.14 -2.30
CA SER A 85 -11.31 -1.42 -1.25
C SER A 85 -11.55 -2.92 -1.11
N PRO A 86 -11.98 -3.43 0.05
CA PRO A 86 -12.25 -4.85 0.23
C PRO A 86 -13.19 -5.44 -0.84
N GLU A 87 -14.21 -4.68 -1.22
CA GLU A 87 -15.19 -5.09 -2.24
C GLU A 87 -14.59 -5.17 -3.65
N SER A 88 -13.55 -4.40 -3.93
CA SER A 88 -12.90 -4.36 -5.25
C SER A 88 -11.85 -5.45 -5.47
N LEU A 89 -11.47 -6.19 -4.42
CA LEU A 89 -10.41 -7.20 -4.51
C LEU A 89 -10.78 -8.44 -5.32
N GLY A 90 -12.07 -8.64 -5.60
CA GLY A 90 -12.54 -9.81 -6.32
C GLY A 90 -12.35 -11.13 -5.57
N ALA A 91 -12.52 -12.24 -6.29
CA ALA A 91 -12.33 -13.58 -5.73
C ALA A 91 -10.86 -13.86 -5.39
N PRO A 92 -10.58 -14.81 -4.47
CA PRO A 92 -9.23 -15.28 -4.22
C PRO A 92 -8.50 -15.70 -5.51
N SER A 93 -7.27 -15.23 -5.68
CA SER A 93 -6.47 -15.44 -6.87
C SER A 93 -5.01 -15.68 -6.51
N PRO A 94 -4.14 -16.10 -7.44
CA PRO A 94 -2.71 -16.20 -7.20
C PRO A 94 -2.03 -14.86 -6.93
N PHE A 95 -2.67 -13.74 -7.34
CA PHE A 95 -2.18 -12.39 -7.06
C PHE A 95 -2.29 -12.02 -5.58
N LEU A 96 -1.35 -11.24 -5.09
CA LEU A 96 -1.46 -10.58 -3.79
C LEU A 96 -2.61 -9.58 -3.81
N ARG A 97 -3.42 -9.56 -2.76
CA ARG A 97 -4.60 -8.69 -2.67
C ARG A 97 -4.54 -7.89 -1.38
N PHE A 98 -4.39 -6.59 -1.51
CA PHE A 98 -4.26 -5.67 -0.39
C PHE A 98 -5.49 -4.79 -0.29
N ALA A 99 -6.18 -4.89 0.86
CA ALA A 99 -7.33 -4.07 1.16
C ALA A 99 -6.93 -2.71 1.74
N THR A 100 -7.77 -1.70 1.55
CA THR A 100 -7.78 -0.48 2.36
C THR A 100 -8.84 -0.59 3.45
N ALA A 101 -8.58 -0.02 4.62
CA ALA A 101 -9.57 0.07 5.69
C ALA A 101 -9.37 1.34 6.54
N HIS A 102 -10.49 1.87 7.04
CA HIS A 102 -10.53 3.09 7.85
C HIS A 102 -11.26 2.87 9.19
N ASP A 103 -11.97 1.77 9.34
CA ASP A 103 -12.77 1.43 10.51
C ASP A 103 -12.91 -0.09 10.70
N ALA A 104 -13.58 -0.49 11.79
CA ALA A 104 -13.79 -1.90 12.11
C ALA A 104 -14.64 -2.64 11.07
N ARG A 105 -15.60 -1.97 10.42
CA ARG A 105 -16.43 -2.56 9.39
C ARG A 105 -15.58 -2.95 8.17
N GLU A 106 -14.72 -2.06 7.72
CA GLU A 106 -13.84 -2.32 6.58
C GLU A 106 -12.76 -3.38 6.90
N ILE A 107 -12.27 -3.43 8.15
CA ILE A 107 -11.42 -4.55 8.62
C ILE A 107 -12.17 -5.88 8.51
N ALA A 108 -13.43 -5.94 8.97
CA ALA A 108 -14.24 -7.16 8.86
C ALA A 108 -14.47 -7.58 7.40
N LEU A 109 -14.68 -6.63 6.49
CA LEU A 109 -14.78 -6.89 5.05
C LEU A 109 -13.46 -7.42 4.47
N ALA A 110 -12.32 -6.86 4.87
CA ALA A 110 -11.01 -7.34 4.45
C ALA A 110 -10.73 -8.77 4.96
N ASN A 111 -11.13 -9.10 6.21
CA ASN A 111 -11.07 -10.45 6.77
C ASN A 111 -11.93 -11.42 5.92
N ALA A 112 -13.18 -11.04 5.65
CA ALA A 112 -14.10 -11.85 4.83
C ALA A 112 -13.59 -12.08 3.41
N ALA A 113 -12.95 -11.07 2.82
CA ALA A 113 -12.31 -11.15 1.51
C ALA A 113 -11.03 -12.00 1.52
N LYS A 114 -10.52 -12.38 2.69
CA LYS A 114 -9.22 -13.06 2.87
C LYS A 114 -8.09 -12.31 2.17
N ALA A 115 -7.99 -11.00 2.42
CA ALA A 115 -6.92 -10.18 1.88
C ALA A 115 -5.55 -10.64 2.40
N ASP A 116 -4.50 -10.49 1.60
CA ASP A 116 -3.13 -10.83 2.00
C ASP A 116 -2.50 -9.78 2.93
N GLY A 117 -3.07 -8.58 2.97
CA GLY A 117 -2.71 -7.49 3.86
C GLY A 117 -3.75 -6.37 3.83
N VAL A 118 -3.72 -5.50 4.82
CA VAL A 118 -4.64 -4.35 4.90
C VAL A 118 -3.88 -3.07 5.24
N PHE A 119 -4.14 -2.01 4.46
CA PHE A 119 -3.67 -0.65 4.73
C PHE A 119 -4.69 0.04 5.62
N LEU A 120 -4.33 0.27 6.87
CA LEU A 120 -5.19 0.93 7.87
C LEU A 120 -4.81 2.40 7.99
N SER A 121 -5.75 3.27 7.69
CA SER A 121 -5.51 4.73 7.57
C SER A 121 -6.73 5.58 7.94
N PRO A 122 -6.54 6.89 8.16
CA PRO A 122 -5.26 7.56 8.38
C PRO A 122 -4.83 7.47 9.86
N VAL A 123 -3.61 7.05 10.12
CA VAL A 123 -3.10 6.94 11.51
C VAL A 123 -2.86 8.32 12.10
N PHE A 124 -2.17 9.20 11.37
CA PHE A 124 -1.84 10.56 11.75
C PHE A 124 -2.39 11.57 10.74
N PRO A 125 -2.42 12.88 11.06
CA PRO A 125 -2.79 13.92 10.11
C PRO A 125 -1.98 13.82 8.82
N THR A 126 -2.65 13.93 7.68
CA THR A 126 -2.04 13.72 6.36
C THR A 126 -2.48 14.77 5.35
N ARG A 127 -1.59 15.11 4.42
CA ARG A 127 -1.89 16.01 3.29
C ARG A 127 -2.92 15.43 2.32
N SER A 128 -3.11 14.12 2.31
CA SER A 128 -4.13 13.45 1.48
C SER A 128 -5.57 13.79 1.91
N HIS A 129 -5.76 14.09 3.21
CA HIS A 129 -7.05 14.48 3.79
C HIS A 129 -6.83 15.64 4.78
N PRO A 130 -6.53 16.86 4.29
CA PRO A 130 -6.27 18.01 5.14
C PRO A 130 -7.46 18.30 6.06
N GLY A 131 -7.22 18.44 7.37
CA GLY A 131 -8.27 18.69 8.36
C GLY A 131 -9.17 17.49 8.66
N GLY A 132 -8.93 16.32 8.04
CA GLY A 132 -9.67 15.09 8.32
C GLY A 132 -9.32 14.49 9.69
N GLN A 133 -10.25 13.70 10.23
CA GLN A 133 -10.00 12.95 11.46
C GLN A 133 -8.98 11.85 11.20
N CYS A 134 -8.05 11.65 12.14
CA CYS A 134 -7.12 10.52 12.13
C CYS A 134 -7.41 9.57 13.29
N LEU A 135 -6.93 8.32 13.15
CA LEU A 135 -7.17 7.28 14.15
C LEU A 135 -6.42 7.54 15.47
N GLY A 136 -5.20 8.01 15.37
CA GLY A 136 -4.27 8.02 16.48
C GLY A 136 -3.79 6.61 16.87
N ALA A 137 -2.78 6.55 17.75
CA ALA A 137 -2.12 5.28 18.08
C ALA A 137 -3.07 4.27 18.73
N ALA A 138 -3.85 4.68 19.73
CA ALA A 138 -4.74 3.77 20.47
C ALA A 138 -5.78 3.13 19.55
N THR A 139 -6.52 3.92 18.78
CA THR A 139 -7.53 3.40 17.84
C THR A 139 -6.88 2.55 16.75
N PHE A 140 -5.70 2.93 16.26
CA PHE A 140 -4.96 2.11 15.30
C PHE A 140 -4.69 0.71 15.86
N HIS A 141 -4.14 0.61 17.06
CA HIS A 141 -3.84 -0.69 17.68
C HIS A 141 -5.10 -1.52 17.94
N ASP A 142 -6.19 -0.89 18.38
CA ASP A 142 -7.47 -1.57 18.61
C ASP A 142 -8.06 -2.14 17.32
N LEU A 143 -7.97 -1.41 16.21
CA LEU A 143 -8.42 -1.87 14.90
C LEU A 143 -7.48 -2.92 14.32
N ALA A 144 -6.17 -2.72 14.45
CA ALA A 144 -5.18 -3.68 13.96
C ALA A 144 -5.32 -5.06 14.63
N ALA A 145 -5.70 -5.08 15.92
CA ALA A 145 -5.96 -6.33 16.64
C ALA A 145 -7.16 -7.13 16.09
N GLN A 146 -8.07 -6.51 15.32
CA GLN A 146 -9.22 -7.18 14.71
C GLN A 146 -8.90 -7.74 13.32
N ALA A 147 -7.75 -7.41 12.75
CA ALA A 147 -7.34 -7.89 11.43
C ALA A 147 -6.77 -9.32 11.52
N GLU A 148 -7.21 -10.19 10.62
CA GLU A 148 -6.72 -11.58 10.48
C GLU A 148 -5.53 -11.68 9.51
N MET A 149 -5.10 -10.56 8.92
CA MET A 149 -3.97 -10.45 8.02
C MET A 149 -2.98 -9.38 8.53
N PRO A 150 -1.74 -9.33 7.98
CA PRO A 150 -0.80 -8.26 8.29
C PRO A 150 -1.37 -6.87 8.03
N VAL A 151 -1.17 -5.96 8.97
CA VAL A 151 -1.60 -4.56 8.88
C VAL A 151 -0.43 -3.67 8.48
N ILE A 152 -0.68 -2.77 7.51
CA ILE A 152 0.25 -1.76 7.04
C ILE A 152 -0.30 -0.40 7.49
N ALA A 153 0.43 0.29 8.37
CA ALA A 153 0.03 1.61 8.85
C ALA A 153 0.19 2.64 7.73
N LEU A 154 -0.84 3.44 7.47
CA LEU A 154 -0.84 4.48 6.44
C LEU A 154 -1.47 5.77 6.97
N GLY A 155 -1.06 6.89 6.44
CA GLY A 155 -1.55 8.22 6.78
C GLY A 155 -0.61 9.01 7.67
N GLY A 156 0.07 9.97 7.07
CA GLY A 156 1.04 10.82 7.75
C GLY A 156 2.23 10.07 8.35
N MET A 157 2.55 8.89 7.84
CA MET A 157 3.63 8.06 8.38
C MET A 157 5.00 8.59 8.00
N THR A 158 5.92 8.51 8.95
CA THR A 158 7.36 8.73 8.83
C THR A 158 8.10 7.68 9.66
N ALA A 159 9.41 7.57 9.52
CA ALA A 159 10.20 6.64 10.32
C ALA A 159 10.09 6.92 11.83
N GLU A 160 10.06 8.20 12.24
CA GLU A 160 9.87 8.57 13.64
C GLU A 160 8.48 8.18 14.14
N ARG A 161 7.43 8.45 13.35
CA ARG A 161 6.05 8.10 13.71
C ARG A 161 5.84 6.59 13.76
N ALA A 162 6.50 5.82 12.90
CA ALA A 162 6.49 4.36 12.97
C ALA A 162 7.09 3.84 14.29
N LYS A 163 8.19 4.45 14.76
CA LYS A 163 8.77 4.13 16.06
C LYS A 163 7.84 4.52 17.22
N MET A 164 7.23 5.70 17.16
CA MET A 164 6.27 6.15 18.18
C MET A 164 5.03 5.25 18.23
N LEU A 165 4.58 4.76 17.07
CA LEU A 165 3.46 3.83 16.94
C LEU A 165 3.80 2.41 17.41
N ASP A 166 5.10 2.10 17.55
CA ASP A 166 5.60 0.74 17.76
C ASP A 166 5.08 -0.24 16.69
N TRP A 167 5.18 0.18 15.43
CA TRP A 167 4.67 -0.58 14.29
C TRP A 167 5.66 -0.57 13.13
N PRO A 168 6.30 -1.72 12.80
CA PRO A 168 7.40 -1.76 11.83
C PRO A 168 6.95 -1.72 10.37
N ARG A 169 5.67 -2.09 10.09
CA ARG A 169 5.14 -2.17 8.72
C ARG A 169 4.28 -0.96 8.41
N TRP A 170 4.77 -0.10 7.50
CA TRP A 170 4.08 1.13 7.19
C TRP A 170 4.27 1.60 5.74
N ALA A 171 3.39 2.46 5.30
CA ALA A 171 3.36 3.04 3.98
C ALA A 171 3.32 4.56 4.04
N ALA A 172 3.88 5.21 3.04
CA ALA A 172 3.78 6.65 2.89
C ALA A 172 3.86 7.09 1.42
N ILE A 173 3.33 8.27 1.15
CA ILE A 173 3.56 9.04 -0.06
C ILE A 173 4.77 9.94 0.19
N ASP A 174 4.61 10.95 1.06
CA ASP A 174 5.63 11.95 1.31
C ASP A 174 6.76 11.46 2.24
N GLY A 175 6.44 10.62 3.21
CA GLY A 175 7.39 10.17 4.24
C GLY A 175 8.49 9.21 3.77
N LEU A 176 8.40 8.73 2.53
CA LEU A 176 9.38 7.85 1.87
C LEU A 176 9.89 8.41 0.54
N SER A 177 9.39 9.57 0.10
CA SER A 177 9.77 10.19 -1.17
C SER A 177 10.99 11.08 -1.04
#